data_4b56ba37967a885183e6b427aee88fa8
#
_entry.id   4b56ba37967a885183e6b427aee88fa8
#
_cell.length_a   1.000
_cell.length_b   1.000
_cell.length_c   1.000
_cell.angle_alpha   90.00
_cell.angle_beta   90.00
_cell.angle_gamma   90.00
#
_symmetry.space_group_name_H-M   'P 1'
#
loop_
_entity.id
_entity.type
_entity.pdbx_description
1 polymer ?
#
loop_
_entity_poly.entity_id
_entity_poly.type
_entity_poly.pdbx_seq_one_letter_code
_entity_poly.pdbx_strand_id
1 'polypeptide(L)' 'MKVEIYSIPNCTYCSKAKFLAEHSGKVHEVEYKMMGAHYSAADVRELFPTARTFPQIVVDDKPIGGYTELERLLNG' A
#
# COMPACT_ATOMS: atom_id res chain seq x y z
N MET A 1 7.84 -1.95 11.60
CA MET A 1 7.94 -2.06 10.13
C MET A 1 7.50 -0.76 9.46
N LYS A 2 7.98 -0.54 8.27
CA LYS A 2 7.59 0.60 7.43
C LYS A 2 6.65 0.12 6.35
N VAL A 3 5.51 0.79 6.19
CA VAL A 3 4.50 0.44 5.18
C VAL A 3 4.34 1.58 4.19
N GLU A 4 4.48 1.27 2.90
CA GLU A 4 4.23 2.21 1.82
C GLU A 4 2.97 1.75 1.08
N ILE A 5 1.99 2.64 0.93
CA ILE A 5 0.72 2.32 0.30
C ILE A 5 0.61 3.12 -0.98
N TYR A 6 0.65 2.44 -2.13
CA TYR A 6 0.49 3.05 -3.43
C TYR A 6 -1.00 3.06 -3.78
N SER A 7 -1.59 4.24 -3.81
CA SER A 7 -3.03 4.45 -3.87
C SER A 7 -3.45 5.20 -5.14
N ILE A 8 -4.74 5.09 -5.45
CA ILE A 8 -5.36 5.86 -6.53
C ILE A 8 -6.55 6.63 -5.94
N PRO A 9 -7.03 7.70 -6.64
CA PRO A 9 -8.23 8.41 -6.18
C PRO A 9 -9.46 7.49 -6.14
N ASN A 10 -10.38 7.78 -5.23
CA ASN A 10 -11.65 7.06 -5.08
C ASN A 10 -11.48 5.56 -4.82
N CYS A 11 -10.52 5.21 -3.98
CA CYS A 11 -10.22 3.83 -3.66
C CYS A 11 -10.51 3.56 -2.17
N THR A 12 -11.62 2.85 -1.91
CA THR A 12 -12.02 2.52 -0.54
C THR A 12 -10.99 1.65 0.18
N TYR A 13 -10.48 0.64 -0.49
CA TYR A 13 -9.50 -0.26 0.12
C TYR A 13 -8.14 0.41 0.35
N CYS A 14 -7.81 1.44 -0.43
CA CYS A 14 -6.61 2.24 -0.16
C CYS A 14 -6.74 2.96 1.19
N SER A 15 -7.90 3.56 1.43
CA SER A 15 -8.18 4.23 2.71
C SER A 15 -8.21 3.24 3.87
N LYS A 16 -8.78 2.05 3.66
CA LYS A 16 -8.81 0.99 4.67
C LYS A 16 -7.40 0.51 5.00
N ALA A 17 -6.55 0.37 4.01
CA ALA A 17 -5.16 -0.05 4.23
C ALA A 17 -4.41 0.97 5.07
N LYS A 18 -4.59 2.25 4.77
CA LYS A 18 -3.98 3.33 5.54
C LYS A 18 -4.44 3.29 7.00
N PHE A 19 -5.73 3.19 7.22
CA PHE A 19 -6.29 3.11 8.57
C PHE A 19 -5.73 1.89 9.32
N LEU A 20 -5.74 0.73 8.69
CA LEU A 20 -5.25 -0.49 9.30
C LEU A 20 -3.77 -0.36 9.72
N ALA A 21 -2.93 0.16 8.83
CA ALA A 21 -1.51 0.35 9.11
C ALA A 21 -1.30 1.31 10.28
N GLU A 22 -2.02 2.44 10.28
CA GLU A 22 -1.88 3.46 11.31
C GLU A 22 -2.33 3.00 12.69
N HIS A 23 -3.30 2.09 12.76
CA HIS A 23 -3.90 1.66 14.02
C HIS A 23 -3.48 0.27 14.48
N SER A 24 -2.59 -0.40 13.74
CA SER A 24 -2.18 -1.76 14.09
C SER A 24 -1.28 -1.86 15.32
N GLY A 25 -0.56 -0.80 15.63
CA GLY A 25 0.44 -0.82 16.69
C GLY A 25 1.75 -1.49 16.29
N LYS A 26 1.83 -2.06 15.10
CA LYS A 26 3.02 -2.79 14.60
C LYS A 26 3.82 -1.99 13.58
N VAL A 27 3.27 -0.90 13.07
CA VAL A 27 3.87 -0.10 12.01
C VAL A 27 4.38 1.21 12.61
N HIS A 28 5.66 1.49 12.43
CA HIS A 28 6.25 2.72 12.94
C HIS A 28 6.28 3.86 11.92
N GLU A 29 6.10 3.53 10.63
CA GLU A 29 6.10 4.53 9.57
C GLU A 29 5.13 4.13 8.47
N VAL A 30 4.23 5.05 8.09
CA VAL A 30 3.28 4.84 7.00
C VAL A 30 3.48 5.94 5.96
N GLU A 31 3.74 5.55 4.71
CA GLU A 31 3.77 6.48 3.59
C GLU A 31 2.61 6.20 2.67
N TYR A 32 1.68 7.15 2.58
CA TYR A 32 0.51 7.04 1.72
C TYR A 32 0.78 7.82 0.42
N LYS A 33 1.00 7.10 -0.66
CA LYS A 33 1.39 7.68 -1.95
C LYS A 33 0.21 7.66 -2.91
N MET A 34 -0.10 8.81 -3.50
CA MET A 34 -1.25 8.98 -4.39
C MET A 34 -0.79 9.11 -5.83
N MET A 35 -1.35 8.31 -6.72
CA MET A 35 -1.07 8.40 -8.15
C MET A 35 -1.41 9.80 -8.67
N GLY A 36 -0.52 10.34 -9.48
CA GLY A 36 -0.65 11.69 -10.01
C GLY A 36 0.00 12.75 -9.15
N ALA A 37 0.14 12.51 -7.84
CA ALA A 37 0.77 13.45 -6.92
C ALA A 37 2.18 13.00 -6.53
N HIS A 38 2.34 11.71 -6.20
CA HIS A 38 3.60 11.17 -5.70
C HIS A 38 4.27 10.19 -6.65
N TYR A 39 3.51 9.61 -7.56
CA TYR A 39 4.03 8.66 -8.54
C TYR A 39 3.10 8.63 -9.75
N SER A 40 3.56 8.02 -10.84
CA SER A 40 2.81 7.92 -12.10
C SER A 40 2.38 6.49 -12.39
N ALA A 41 1.47 6.33 -13.37
CA ALA A 41 1.10 4.99 -13.83
C ALA A 41 2.30 4.22 -14.40
N ALA A 42 3.25 4.93 -15.01
CA ALA A 42 4.47 4.31 -15.52
C ALA A 42 5.31 3.74 -14.37
N ASP A 43 5.39 4.46 -13.24
CA ASP A 43 6.09 3.97 -12.06
C ASP A 43 5.48 2.68 -11.53
N VAL A 44 4.15 2.58 -11.53
CA VAL A 44 3.46 1.37 -11.09
C VAL A 44 3.81 0.18 -11.97
N ARG A 45 3.85 0.37 -13.28
CA ARG A 45 4.20 -0.71 -14.20
C ARG A 45 5.62 -1.22 -13.97
N GLU A 46 6.50 -0.33 -13.54
CA GLU A 46 7.90 -0.66 -13.26
C GLU A 46 8.05 -1.36 -11.89
N LEU A 47 7.41 -0.81 -10.86
CA LEU A 47 7.49 -1.32 -9.49
C LEU A 47 6.66 -2.58 -9.28
N PHE A 48 5.52 -2.66 -9.93
CA PHE A 48 4.56 -3.75 -9.75
C PHE A 48 4.07 -4.27 -11.11
N PRO A 49 4.94 -4.94 -11.88
CA PRO A 49 4.61 -5.31 -13.27
C PRO A 49 3.41 -6.24 -13.41
N THR A 50 3.04 -6.96 -12.35
CA THR A 50 1.88 -7.86 -12.38
C THR A 50 0.66 -7.28 -11.66
N ALA A 51 0.73 -6.05 -11.18
CA ALA A 51 -0.36 -5.44 -10.42
C ALA A 51 -1.57 -5.15 -11.30
N ARG A 52 -2.75 -5.50 -10.80
CA ARG A 52 -4.03 -5.25 -11.47
C ARG A 52 -5.00 -4.47 -10.59
N THR A 53 -4.69 -4.32 -9.33
CA THR A 53 -5.58 -3.72 -8.34
C THR A 53 -4.81 -2.75 -7.46
N PHE A 54 -5.56 -1.94 -6.70
CA PHE A 54 -5.02 -1.05 -5.69
C PHE A 54 -5.77 -1.26 -4.38
N PRO A 55 -5.12 -1.04 -3.26
CA PRO A 55 -3.75 -0.50 -3.10
C PRO A 55 -2.68 -1.53 -3.47
N GLN A 56 -1.48 -1.04 -3.78
CA GLN A 56 -0.28 -1.88 -3.86
C GLN A 56 0.61 -1.50 -2.69
N ILE A 57 1.01 -2.49 -1.91
CA ILE A 57 1.63 -2.26 -0.60
C ILE A 57 3.04 -2.82 -0.56
N VAL A 58 3.95 -2.01 -0.03
CA VAL A 58 5.35 -2.38 0.17
C VAL A 58 5.64 -2.31 1.66
N VAL A 59 6.18 -3.39 2.21
CA VAL A 59 6.55 -3.47 3.63
C VAL A 59 8.04 -3.74 3.73
N ASP A 60 8.76 -2.81 4.39
CA ASP A 60 10.22 -2.89 4.55
C ASP A 60 10.91 -3.18 3.21
N ASP A 61 10.53 -2.39 2.18
CA ASP A 61 11.06 -2.44 0.83
C ASP A 61 10.68 -3.68 0.01
N LYS A 62 9.71 -4.48 0.48
CA LYS A 62 9.23 -5.66 -0.23
C LYS A 62 7.77 -5.51 -0.62
N PRO A 63 7.43 -5.64 -1.92
CA PRO A 63 6.03 -5.66 -2.33
C PRO A 63 5.33 -6.89 -1.76
N ILE A 64 4.19 -6.70 -1.12
CA ILE A 64 3.45 -7.81 -0.49
C ILE A 64 2.11 -8.07 -1.15
N GLY A 65 1.63 -7.17 -1.99
CA GLY A 65 0.33 -7.27 -2.62
C GLY A 65 -0.59 -6.15 -2.22
N GLY A 66 -1.84 -6.46 -1.89
CA GLY A 66 -2.87 -5.48 -1.59
C GLY A 66 -3.32 -5.49 -0.13
N TYR A 67 -4.55 -4.99 0.06
CA TYR A 67 -5.12 -4.86 1.40
C TYR A 67 -5.19 -6.18 2.16
N THR A 68 -5.63 -7.25 1.48
CA THR A 68 -5.78 -8.56 2.12
C THR A 68 -4.45 -9.08 2.65
N GLU A 69 -3.38 -8.92 1.87
CA GLU A 69 -2.05 -9.34 2.27
C GLU A 69 -1.55 -8.54 3.47
N LEU A 70 -1.83 -7.22 3.49
CA LEU A 70 -1.47 -6.38 4.62
C LEU A 70 -2.24 -6.80 5.88
N GLU A 71 -3.54 -7.06 5.73
CA GLU A 71 -4.38 -7.49 6.85
C GLU A 71 -3.85 -8.79 7.46
N ARG A 72 -3.49 -9.77 6.64
CA ARG A 72 -2.91 -11.02 7.12
C ARG A 72 -1.60 -10.79 7.85
N LEU A 73 -0.75 -9.93 7.31
CA LEU A 73 0.54 -9.64 7.92
C LEU A 73 0.38 -9.01 9.30
N LEU A 74 -0.54 -8.06 9.44
CA LEU A 74 -0.72 -7.32 10.69
C LEU A 74 -1.55 -8.09 11.72
N ASN A 75 -2.45 -8.97 11.29
CA ASN A 75 -3.30 -9.77 12.17
C ASN A 75 -2.75 -11.18 12.39
N GLY A 76 -1.78 -11.57 11.65
CA GLY A 76 -1.12 -12.85 11.81
C GLY A 76 -0.01 -12.77 12.83
#